data_485136c33f7956e110a21e34cc93aec2
#
_entry.id   485136c33f7956e110a21e34cc93aec2
#
_cell.length_a   1.000
_cell.length_b   1.000
_cell.length_c   1.000
_cell.angle_alpha   90.00
_cell.angle_beta   90.00
_cell.angle_gamma   90.00
#
_symmetry.space_group_name_H-M   'P 1'
#
loop_
_entity.id
_entity.type
_entity.pdbx_description
1 polymer ?
#
loop_
_entity_poly.entity_id
_entity_poly.type
_entity_poly.pdbx_seq_one_letter_code
_entity_poly.pdbx_strand_id
1 'polypeptide(L)'
;MLKDNSLKAIIGMMAFAAVLLVAPQRAVAQSLSAQLTDKDITVSEFNAVNVSDDFDVTVSRGAYGVRLTVDKELAPYVEVYVRSKVLYVSYDEKAVPKELRKQYRGKGSLTPVFRVVAYTPELQAVTLSDNATLTAAVEFAAADFELTTAGKSQVKNLSVAAASARISMKKNAVANLNLKTDRGVEVNTDNNANLKLTFTGRELALTSDGSSVVVADGPTRSLNLTTGGSSQVSVTSNTEKVEVNAEGSSKLTLTGKAYEMEVKGSRSSVVDAFAMPLEEVEANLSNSSSVTVSVSKKVSVNLVGGSSLYYSGSPEFKIEKIVKSTLAPYGTK
;
A
#
# COMPACT_ATOMS: atom_id res chain seq x y z
N MET A 1 -76.64 34.28 -51.18
CA MET A 1 -76.44 33.42 -52.31
C MET A 1 -75.84 32.13 -51.78
N LEU A 2 -76.67 31.11 -51.52
CA LEU A 2 -76.84 29.91 -52.32
C LEU A 2 -75.61 29.01 -52.29
N LYS A 3 -75.53 27.79 -51.91
CA LYS A 3 -76.44 26.61 -51.78
C LYS A 3 -75.67 25.57 -50.99
N ASP A 4 -76.11 25.00 -49.97
CA ASP A 4 -76.94 23.80 -49.88
C ASP A 4 -76.46 22.58 -50.70
N ASN A 5 -76.13 21.50 -49.99
CA ASN A 5 -76.63 20.14 -50.17
C ASN A 5 -75.81 19.13 -49.36
N SER A 6 -76.36 18.70 -48.35
CA SER A 6 -76.84 17.35 -47.94
C SER A 6 -76.37 16.19 -48.85
N LEU A 7 -75.88 15.09 -48.38
CA LEU A 7 -76.63 13.82 -48.27
C LEU A 7 -75.77 12.60 -47.94
N LYS A 8 -76.35 11.88 -47.03
CA LYS A 8 -76.39 10.41 -46.91
C LYS A 8 -75.16 9.62 -46.40
N ALA A 9 -75.48 9.10 -45.23
CA ALA A 9 -74.98 7.90 -44.57
C ALA A 9 -74.83 6.69 -45.50
N ILE A 10 -73.72 5.98 -45.30
CA ILE A 10 -73.67 4.53 -45.54
C ILE A 10 -72.93 3.92 -44.32
N ILE A 11 -73.72 3.09 -43.61
CA ILE A 11 -73.29 2.22 -42.52
C ILE A 11 -72.45 1.08 -43.15
N GLY A 12 -71.17 1.11 -42.89
CA GLY A 12 -70.29 -0.03 -43.21
C GLY A 12 -69.76 -0.62 -41.90
N MET A 13 -70.32 -1.70 -41.48
CA MET A 13 -70.00 -2.49 -40.32
C MET A 13 -68.65 -3.21 -40.65
N MET A 14 -67.52 -2.68 -40.20
CA MET A 14 -66.26 -3.41 -40.22
C MET A 14 -65.96 -3.95 -38.83
N ALA A 15 -65.97 -5.27 -38.74
CA ALA A 15 -65.58 -6.02 -37.58
C ALA A 15 -64.04 -5.77 -37.36
N PHE A 16 -63.68 -5.04 -36.33
CA PHE A 16 -62.31 -4.92 -35.88
C PHE A 16 -61.98 -6.17 -35.05
N ALA A 17 -61.24 -7.09 -35.66
CA ALA A 17 -60.58 -8.16 -34.94
C ALA A 17 -59.50 -7.52 -34.05
N ALA A 18 -59.77 -7.50 -32.74
CA ALA A 18 -58.75 -7.13 -31.75
C ALA A 18 -57.66 -8.19 -31.70
N VAL A 19 -56.59 -7.97 -32.40
CA VAL A 19 -55.34 -8.73 -32.21
C VAL A 19 -54.76 -8.27 -30.88
N LEU A 20 -54.93 -9.08 -29.83
CA LEU A 20 -54.21 -8.97 -28.59
C LEU A 20 -52.74 -9.25 -28.89
N LEU A 21 -51.96 -8.18 -29.10
CA LEU A 21 -50.52 -8.21 -29.03
C LEU A 21 -50.13 -8.49 -27.57
N VAL A 22 -49.94 -9.76 -27.25
CA VAL A 22 -49.23 -10.17 -26.04
C VAL A 22 -47.78 -9.72 -26.24
N ALA A 23 -47.46 -8.50 -25.76
CA ALA A 23 -46.08 -8.08 -25.63
C ALA A 23 -45.37 -9.08 -24.70
N PRO A 24 -44.20 -9.64 -25.08
CA PRO A 24 -43.44 -10.46 -24.18
C PRO A 24 -43.12 -9.57 -22.98
N GLN A 25 -43.66 -9.90 -21.83
CA GLN A 25 -43.17 -9.35 -20.56
C GLN A 25 -41.69 -9.75 -20.48
N ARG A 26 -40.79 -8.82 -20.82
CA ARG A 26 -39.41 -8.96 -20.44
C ARG A 26 -39.42 -9.08 -18.93
N ALA A 27 -39.11 -10.27 -18.44
CA ALA A 27 -38.77 -10.47 -17.06
C ALA A 27 -37.66 -9.44 -16.78
N VAL A 28 -38.02 -8.39 -16.04
CA VAL A 28 -37.02 -7.51 -15.44
C VAL A 28 -36.27 -8.44 -14.50
N ALA A 29 -35.06 -8.80 -14.89
CA ALA A 29 -34.17 -9.50 -13.98
C ALA A 29 -34.07 -8.58 -12.75
N GLN A 30 -34.73 -8.97 -11.68
CA GLN A 30 -34.55 -8.35 -10.38
C GLN A 30 -33.06 -8.49 -10.10
N SER A 31 -32.34 -7.39 -10.12
CA SER A 31 -30.98 -7.38 -9.59
C SER A 31 -31.08 -7.86 -8.15
N LEU A 32 -30.52 -9.05 -7.87
CA LEU A 32 -30.37 -9.54 -6.52
C LEU A 32 -29.59 -8.47 -5.75
N SER A 33 -30.28 -7.67 -4.94
CA SER A 33 -29.62 -6.76 -4.00
C SER A 33 -29.55 -7.47 -2.66
N ALA A 34 -28.34 -7.60 -2.14
CA ALA A 34 -28.14 -8.12 -0.80
C ALA A 34 -28.85 -7.22 0.21
N GLN A 35 -29.60 -7.81 1.13
CA GLN A 35 -30.16 -7.09 2.28
C GLN A 35 -29.03 -6.85 3.29
N LEU A 36 -28.66 -5.60 3.51
CA LEU A 36 -27.68 -5.23 4.52
C LEU A 36 -28.31 -5.17 5.91
N THR A 37 -27.52 -5.47 6.91
CA THR A 37 -27.85 -5.27 8.33
C THR A 37 -26.74 -4.47 9.00
N ASP A 38 -27.13 -3.52 9.84
CA ASP A 38 -26.23 -2.75 10.68
C ASP A 38 -26.34 -3.24 12.12
N LYS A 39 -25.20 -3.42 12.78
CA LYS A 39 -25.10 -3.82 14.18
C LYS A 39 -24.09 -2.94 14.88
N ASP A 40 -24.51 -2.28 15.96
CA ASP A 40 -23.60 -1.66 16.91
C ASP A 40 -23.20 -2.72 17.95
N ILE A 41 -21.89 -2.96 18.06
CA ILE A 41 -21.31 -3.98 18.92
C ILE A 41 -20.55 -3.27 20.04
N THR A 42 -20.99 -3.49 21.26
CA THR A 42 -20.27 -3.04 22.45
C THR A 42 -19.06 -3.94 22.65
N VAL A 43 -17.88 -3.35 22.73
CA VAL A 43 -16.62 -4.07 22.92
C VAL A 43 -15.87 -3.48 24.11
N SER A 44 -14.97 -4.30 24.70
CA SER A 44 -14.03 -3.81 25.70
C SER A 44 -12.96 -2.91 25.08
N GLU A 45 -12.13 -2.30 25.90
CA GLU A 45 -10.99 -1.47 25.47
C GLU A 45 -10.07 -2.21 24.52
N PHE A 46 -9.67 -1.53 23.43
CA PHE A 46 -8.66 -2.03 22.49
C PHE A 46 -7.82 -0.86 21.94
N ASN A 47 -6.56 -1.14 21.66
CA ASN A 47 -5.63 -0.22 21.02
C ASN A 47 -4.93 -0.86 19.80
N ALA A 48 -5.35 -2.04 19.42
CA ALA A 48 -4.87 -2.74 18.24
C ALA A 48 -6.04 -3.35 17.47
N VAL A 49 -5.85 -3.50 16.15
CA VAL A 49 -6.87 -4.06 15.25
C VAL A 49 -6.23 -5.20 14.43
N ASN A 50 -6.88 -6.34 14.39
CA ASN A 50 -6.50 -7.50 13.57
C ASN A 50 -7.67 -7.87 12.65
N VAL A 51 -7.46 -7.71 11.35
CA VAL A 51 -8.51 -7.90 10.33
C VAL A 51 -8.02 -8.88 9.28
N SER A 52 -8.85 -9.84 8.95
CA SER A 52 -8.64 -10.79 7.85
C SER A 52 -9.77 -10.71 6.81
N ASP A 53 -9.67 -11.56 5.80
CA ASP A 53 -10.68 -11.71 4.76
C ASP A 53 -10.94 -10.44 3.92
N ASP A 54 -12.17 -10.19 3.49
CA ASP A 54 -12.54 -9.11 2.58
C ASP A 54 -13.11 -7.87 3.29
N PHE A 55 -12.76 -7.64 4.55
CA PHE A 55 -13.28 -6.51 5.31
C PHE A 55 -12.73 -5.16 4.87
N ASP A 56 -13.63 -4.17 4.73
CA ASP A 56 -13.30 -2.74 4.61
C ASP A 56 -13.50 -2.07 5.98
N VAL A 57 -12.40 -1.74 6.64
CA VAL A 57 -12.40 -1.22 8.01
C VAL A 57 -12.01 0.25 8.01
N THR A 58 -12.86 1.06 8.62
CA THR A 58 -12.54 2.45 8.96
C THR A 58 -12.27 2.54 10.45
N VAL A 59 -11.08 3.04 10.82
CA VAL A 59 -10.76 3.32 12.22
C VAL A 59 -10.93 4.82 12.48
N SER A 60 -11.69 5.16 13.51
CA SER A 60 -11.97 6.54 13.92
C SER A 60 -11.68 6.74 15.41
N ARG A 61 -11.39 7.98 15.80
CA ARG A 61 -11.18 8.31 17.20
C ARG A 61 -12.53 8.44 17.90
N GLY A 62 -12.70 7.78 19.05
CA GLY A 62 -13.93 7.84 19.83
C GLY A 62 -13.91 6.91 21.03
N ALA A 63 -15.04 6.84 21.75
CA ALA A 63 -15.26 5.81 22.76
C ALA A 63 -15.30 4.43 22.11
N TYR A 64 -14.81 3.42 22.81
CA TYR A 64 -14.73 2.06 22.31
C TYR A 64 -16.07 1.53 21.79
N GLY A 65 -16.10 1.09 20.58
CA GLY A 65 -17.28 0.58 19.90
C GLY A 65 -16.99 0.13 18.50
N VAL A 66 -17.85 -0.71 17.96
CA VAL A 66 -17.76 -1.19 16.59
C VAL A 66 -19.13 -1.14 15.95
N ARG A 67 -19.20 -0.56 14.75
CA ARG A 67 -20.37 -0.67 13.88
C ARG A 67 -20.04 -1.61 12.72
N LEU A 68 -20.80 -2.68 12.62
CA LEU A 68 -20.71 -3.68 11.56
C LEU A 68 -21.86 -3.50 10.57
N THR A 69 -21.54 -3.33 9.28
CA THR A 69 -22.51 -3.38 8.17
C THR A 69 -22.17 -4.58 7.29
N VAL A 70 -23.07 -5.54 7.18
CA VAL A 70 -22.85 -6.80 6.47
C VAL A 70 -24.13 -7.31 5.82
N ASP A 71 -24.01 -8.17 4.82
CA ASP A 71 -25.14 -8.92 4.29
C ASP A 71 -25.83 -9.72 5.41
N LYS A 72 -27.14 -9.56 5.53
CA LYS A 72 -27.95 -10.14 6.60
C LYS A 72 -27.76 -11.66 6.74
N GLU A 73 -27.63 -12.35 5.61
CA GLU A 73 -27.44 -13.80 5.59
C GLU A 73 -26.02 -14.22 5.99
N LEU A 74 -25.03 -13.34 5.78
CA LEU A 74 -23.63 -13.60 6.16
C LEU A 74 -23.31 -13.15 7.59
N ALA A 75 -24.13 -12.29 8.18
CA ALA A 75 -23.91 -11.76 9.53
C ALA A 75 -23.66 -12.81 10.63
N PRO A 76 -24.31 -14.02 10.62
CA PRO A 76 -24.01 -15.04 11.62
C PRO A 76 -22.61 -15.64 11.57
N TYR A 77 -21.90 -15.47 10.47
CA TYR A 77 -20.56 -16.03 10.22
C TYR A 77 -19.44 -15.01 10.37
N VAL A 78 -19.80 -13.77 10.75
CA VAL A 78 -18.83 -12.70 11.06
C VAL A 78 -18.51 -12.72 12.54
N GLU A 79 -17.23 -12.74 12.86
CA GLU A 79 -16.71 -12.67 14.22
C GLU A 79 -16.13 -11.30 14.50
N VAL A 80 -16.63 -10.65 15.56
CA VAL A 80 -16.09 -9.37 16.07
C VAL A 80 -15.97 -9.48 17.58
N TYR A 81 -14.75 -9.47 18.08
CA TYR A 81 -14.48 -9.57 19.51
C TYR A 81 -13.16 -8.90 19.90
N VAL A 82 -12.98 -8.60 21.17
CA VAL A 82 -11.73 -8.07 21.72
C VAL A 82 -11.08 -9.11 22.62
N ARG A 83 -9.80 -9.35 22.41
CA ARG A 83 -8.94 -10.20 23.24
C ARG A 83 -7.59 -9.52 23.42
N SER A 84 -7.11 -9.42 24.66
CA SER A 84 -5.81 -8.81 24.99
C SER A 84 -5.61 -7.42 24.40
N LYS A 85 -6.65 -6.57 24.42
CA LYS A 85 -6.70 -5.23 23.83
C LYS A 85 -6.55 -5.20 22.29
N VAL A 86 -6.76 -6.32 21.60
CA VAL A 86 -6.79 -6.41 20.14
C VAL A 86 -8.23 -6.66 19.70
N LEU A 87 -8.77 -5.80 18.84
CA LEU A 87 -10.03 -6.03 18.14
C LEU A 87 -9.79 -6.99 16.99
N TYR A 88 -10.44 -8.15 17.03
CA TYR A 88 -10.44 -9.13 15.95
C TYR A 88 -11.69 -8.99 15.11
N VAL A 89 -11.51 -8.97 13.79
CA VAL A 89 -12.58 -8.95 12.80
C VAL A 89 -12.26 -9.99 11.74
N SER A 90 -13.12 -11.00 11.62
CA SER A 90 -12.93 -12.11 10.68
C SER A 90 -14.25 -12.70 10.20
N TYR A 91 -14.18 -13.53 9.17
CA TYR A 91 -15.30 -14.21 8.56
C TYR A 91 -15.02 -15.70 8.40
N ASP A 92 -15.84 -16.55 9.04
CA ASP A 92 -15.71 -17.99 8.88
C ASP A 92 -16.46 -18.49 7.63
N GLU A 93 -15.80 -18.39 6.47
CA GLU A 93 -16.33 -18.91 5.21
C GLU A 93 -16.66 -20.41 5.27
N LYS A 94 -15.95 -21.18 6.08
CA LYS A 94 -16.16 -22.63 6.17
C LYS A 94 -17.47 -22.98 6.86
N ALA A 95 -17.90 -22.17 7.82
CA ALA A 95 -19.16 -22.32 8.52
C ALA A 95 -20.38 -21.99 7.63
N VAL A 96 -20.20 -21.21 6.55
CA VAL A 96 -21.29 -20.82 5.66
C VAL A 96 -21.82 -22.03 4.89
N PRO A 97 -23.15 -22.28 4.84
CA PRO A 97 -23.75 -23.34 4.05
C PRO A 97 -23.39 -23.25 2.55
N LYS A 98 -23.19 -24.39 1.90
CA LYS A 98 -22.78 -24.46 0.49
C LYS A 98 -23.73 -23.69 -0.44
N GLU A 99 -25.04 -23.76 -0.18
CA GLU A 99 -26.05 -23.10 -1.00
C GLU A 99 -25.97 -21.57 -0.90
N LEU A 100 -25.72 -21.07 0.31
CA LEU A 100 -25.51 -19.65 0.53
C LEU A 100 -24.20 -19.16 -0.12
N ARG A 101 -23.11 -19.91 0.00
CA ARG A 101 -21.83 -19.59 -0.67
C ARG A 101 -21.97 -19.49 -2.19
N LYS A 102 -22.80 -20.31 -2.82
CA LYS A 102 -23.04 -20.26 -4.28
C LYS A 102 -23.63 -18.94 -4.76
N GLN A 103 -24.41 -18.25 -3.92
CA GLN A 103 -25.00 -16.95 -4.26
C GLN A 103 -23.94 -15.85 -4.41
N TYR A 104 -22.79 -16.00 -3.75
CA TYR A 104 -21.68 -15.06 -3.74
C TYR A 104 -20.48 -15.51 -4.62
N ARG A 105 -20.63 -16.61 -5.34
CA ARG A 105 -19.55 -17.14 -6.20
C ARG A 105 -20.02 -17.32 -7.64
N GLY A 106 -19.23 -16.85 -8.60
CA GLY A 106 -19.45 -17.05 -10.01
C GLY A 106 -19.82 -15.78 -10.76
N LYS A 107 -20.01 -15.92 -12.08
CA LYS A 107 -20.37 -14.80 -12.94
C LYS A 107 -21.82 -14.37 -12.69
N GLY A 108 -22.02 -13.11 -12.30
CA GLY A 108 -23.34 -12.56 -11.96
C GLY A 108 -23.80 -12.83 -10.52
N SER A 109 -22.90 -13.31 -9.65
CA SER A 109 -23.16 -13.48 -8.21
C SER A 109 -23.24 -12.13 -7.48
N LEU A 110 -23.81 -12.18 -6.27
CA LEU A 110 -23.77 -11.05 -5.35
C LEU A 110 -22.31 -10.79 -4.91
N THR A 111 -21.97 -9.52 -4.72
CA THR A 111 -20.71 -9.15 -4.07
C THR A 111 -20.99 -8.97 -2.58
N PRO A 112 -20.34 -9.75 -1.70
CA PRO A 112 -20.57 -9.63 -0.27
C PRO A 112 -20.11 -8.26 0.24
N VAL A 113 -20.83 -7.73 1.21
CA VAL A 113 -20.48 -6.47 1.88
C VAL A 113 -20.00 -6.78 3.29
N PHE A 114 -18.76 -6.38 3.59
CA PHE A 114 -18.14 -6.50 4.90
C PHE A 114 -17.52 -5.15 5.29
N ARG A 115 -18.27 -4.29 5.98
CA ARG A 115 -17.79 -2.99 6.44
C ARG A 115 -17.78 -2.91 7.94
N VAL A 116 -16.72 -2.34 8.48
CA VAL A 116 -16.57 -2.11 9.91
C VAL A 116 -16.10 -0.69 10.15
N VAL A 117 -16.76 -0.01 11.11
CA VAL A 117 -16.24 1.22 11.68
C VAL A 117 -15.85 0.92 13.13
N ALA A 118 -14.57 0.99 13.43
CA ALA A 118 -14.03 0.76 14.76
C ALA A 118 -13.66 2.10 15.42
N TYR A 119 -14.11 2.30 16.64
CA TYR A 119 -13.83 3.51 17.41
C TYR A 119 -12.87 3.18 18.56
N THR A 120 -11.76 3.90 18.63
CA THR A 120 -10.76 3.80 19.71
C THR A 120 -10.10 5.17 19.94
N PRO A 121 -9.70 5.52 21.17
CA PRO A 121 -8.97 6.76 21.42
C PRO A 121 -7.53 6.74 20.89
N GLU A 122 -6.89 5.56 20.82
CA GLU A 122 -5.50 5.37 20.38
C GLU A 122 -5.37 4.13 19.49
N LEU A 123 -4.31 4.08 18.66
CA LEU A 123 -4.05 2.95 17.78
C LEU A 123 -2.56 2.62 17.81
N GLN A 124 -2.19 1.54 18.50
CA GLN A 124 -0.81 1.09 18.67
C GLN A 124 -0.40 0.03 17.66
N ALA A 125 -1.34 -0.81 17.21
CA ALA A 125 -1.02 -1.82 16.21
C ALA A 125 -2.15 -2.07 15.22
N VAL A 126 -1.77 -2.39 13.98
CA VAL A 126 -2.66 -2.83 12.90
C VAL A 126 -2.10 -4.08 12.27
N THR A 127 -2.88 -5.15 12.22
CA THR A 127 -2.57 -6.38 11.49
C THR A 127 -3.65 -6.61 10.44
N LEU A 128 -3.25 -6.70 9.17
CA LEU A 128 -4.15 -7.00 8.05
C LEU A 128 -3.66 -8.23 7.30
N SER A 129 -4.58 -9.11 6.94
CA SER A 129 -4.30 -10.26 6.07
C SER A 129 -5.32 -10.39 4.95
N ASP A 130 -5.05 -11.30 4.05
CA ASP A 130 -5.89 -11.66 2.90
C ASP A 130 -6.22 -10.46 1.99
N ASN A 131 -7.45 -10.01 1.92
CA ASN A 131 -7.87 -8.85 1.11
C ASN A 131 -8.36 -7.68 1.98
N ALA A 132 -8.12 -7.72 3.29
CA ALA A 132 -8.60 -6.70 4.21
C ALA A 132 -8.10 -5.30 3.83
N THR A 133 -8.98 -4.32 3.94
CA THR A 133 -8.66 -2.91 3.69
C THR A 133 -8.85 -2.11 4.98
N LEU A 134 -7.92 -1.18 5.25
CA LEU A 134 -8.04 -0.26 6.36
C LEU A 134 -7.87 1.18 5.91
N THR A 135 -8.71 2.05 6.45
CA THR A 135 -8.62 3.51 6.31
C THR A 135 -8.72 4.14 7.69
N ALA A 136 -7.86 5.11 7.99
CA ALA A 136 -8.01 5.92 9.19
C ALA A 136 -8.62 7.28 8.83
N ALA A 137 -9.65 7.67 9.55
CA ALA A 137 -10.34 8.96 9.33
C ALA A 137 -9.57 10.15 9.93
N VAL A 138 -8.66 9.89 10.88
CA VAL A 138 -7.91 10.90 11.63
C VAL A 138 -6.49 10.40 11.94
N GLU A 139 -5.59 11.32 12.31
CA GLU A 139 -4.28 10.95 12.84
C GLU A 139 -4.43 10.35 14.25
N PHE A 140 -3.76 9.22 14.51
CA PHE A 140 -3.70 8.59 15.82
C PHE A 140 -2.40 8.92 16.55
N ALA A 141 -2.44 8.84 17.88
CA ALA A 141 -1.25 8.88 18.72
C ALA A 141 -1.00 7.49 19.31
N ALA A 142 0.28 7.13 19.43
CA ALA A 142 0.72 5.89 20.06
C ALA A 142 2.04 6.11 20.81
N ALA A 143 2.35 5.28 21.80
CA ALA A 143 3.70 5.24 22.37
C ALA A 143 4.67 4.68 21.34
N ASP A 144 4.40 3.48 20.85
CA ASP A 144 5.07 2.85 19.71
C ASP A 144 3.98 2.32 18.77
N PHE A 145 4.24 2.34 17.46
CA PHE A 145 3.28 1.90 16.46
C PHE A 145 3.80 0.70 15.66
N GLU A 146 2.94 -0.29 15.44
CA GLU A 146 3.27 -1.46 14.63
C GLU A 146 2.23 -1.68 13.52
N LEU A 147 2.70 -1.85 12.28
CA LEU A 147 1.89 -2.28 11.15
C LEU A 147 2.41 -3.60 10.60
N THR A 148 1.57 -4.60 10.57
CA THR A 148 1.84 -5.87 9.89
C THR A 148 0.79 -6.11 8.81
N THR A 149 1.23 -6.30 7.56
CA THR A 149 0.34 -6.58 6.44
C THR A 149 0.80 -7.76 5.61
N ALA A 150 -0.14 -8.56 5.16
CA ALA A 150 0.12 -9.73 4.32
C ALA A 150 -1.03 -9.98 3.33
N GLY A 151 -0.80 -10.84 2.34
CA GLY A 151 -1.83 -11.16 1.34
C GLY A 151 -1.96 -10.07 0.28
N LYS A 152 -3.17 -9.63 -0.01
CA LYS A 152 -3.52 -8.49 -0.86
C LYS A 152 -4.12 -7.34 -0.04
N SER A 153 -3.81 -7.32 1.25
CA SER A 153 -4.35 -6.31 2.15
C SER A 153 -3.90 -4.90 1.79
N GLN A 154 -4.72 -3.91 2.14
CA GLN A 154 -4.48 -2.52 1.78
C GLN A 154 -4.66 -1.59 2.97
N VAL A 155 -3.68 -0.74 3.22
CA VAL A 155 -3.83 0.45 4.07
C VAL A 155 -3.92 1.67 3.15
N LYS A 156 -5.14 2.17 2.94
CA LYS A 156 -5.38 3.27 1.97
C LYS A 156 -4.84 4.60 2.48
N ASN A 157 -5.02 4.86 3.76
CA ASN A 157 -4.51 6.06 4.41
C ASN A 157 -4.44 5.82 5.92
N LEU A 158 -3.27 6.04 6.51
CA LEU A 158 -3.07 5.94 7.95
C LEU A 158 -2.00 6.94 8.39
N SER A 159 -2.39 7.83 9.30
CA SER A 159 -1.49 8.80 9.92
C SER A 159 -1.31 8.49 11.40
N VAL A 160 -0.06 8.37 11.85
CA VAL A 160 0.26 8.08 13.25
C VAL A 160 1.42 8.95 13.72
N ALA A 161 1.27 9.52 14.93
CA ALA A 161 2.33 10.15 15.69
C ALA A 161 2.76 9.21 16.83
N ALA A 162 4.02 8.81 16.88
CA ALA A 162 4.52 7.84 17.87
C ALA A 162 5.97 8.13 18.26
N ALA A 163 6.48 7.52 19.34
CA ALA A 163 7.91 7.61 19.62
C ALA A 163 8.74 6.80 18.61
N SER A 164 8.26 5.63 18.19
CA SER A 164 8.83 4.85 17.09
C SER A 164 7.75 4.13 16.29
N ALA A 165 8.08 3.71 15.06
CA ALA A 165 7.17 2.92 14.24
C ALA A 165 7.90 1.74 13.60
N ARG A 166 7.24 0.58 13.55
CA ARG A 166 7.70 -0.62 12.86
C ARG A 166 6.68 -1.07 11.84
N ILE A 167 7.12 -1.25 10.59
CA ILE A 167 6.29 -1.62 9.46
C ILE A 167 6.81 -2.94 8.88
N SER A 168 5.95 -3.95 8.81
CA SER A 168 6.24 -5.25 8.17
C SER A 168 5.20 -5.55 7.10
N MET A 169 5.63 -5.61 5.84
CA MET A 169 4.73 -5.84 4.70
C MET A 169 5.20 -7.02 3.87
N LYS A 170 4.30 -7.94 3.55
CA LYS A 170 4.62 -9.15 2.78
C LYS A 170 3.60 -9.45 1.70
N LYS A 171 4.03 -10.22 0.71
CA LYS A 171 3.23 -10.63 -0.46
C LYS A 171 2.83 -9.42 -1.32
N ASN A 172 1.54 -9.27 -1.64
CA ASN A 172 1.05 -8.17 -2.49
C ASN A 172 0.36 -7.06 -1.67
N ALA A 173 0.79 -6.88 -0.43
CA ALA A 173 0.22 -5.85 0.45
C ALA A 173 0.57 -4.45 -0.05
N VAL A 174 -0.35 -3.51 0.13
CA VAL A 174 -0.19 -2.11 -0.27
C VAL A 174 -0.45 -1.21 0.91
N ALA A 175 0.41 -0.22 1.15
CA ALA A 175 0.19 0.77 2.22
C ALA A 175 0.55 2.19 1.80
N ASN A 176 -0.25 3.14 2.27
CA ASN A 176 0.03 4.57 2.21
C ASN A 176 0.00 5.12 3.65
N LEU A 177 1.17 5.55 4.14
CA LEU A 177 1.40 5.89 5.53
C LEU A 177 1.97 7.30 5.67
N ASN A 178 1.55 7.99 6.73
CA ASN A 178 2.16 9.22 7.19
C ASN A 178 2.55 9.05 8.68
N LEU A 179 3.85 8.96 8.95
CA LEU A 179 4.38 8.65 10.28
C LEU A 179 5.22 9.81 10.80
N LYS A 180 4.86 10.31 11.96
CA LYS A 180 5.66 11.29 12.71
C LYS A 180 6.26 10.59 13.93
N THR A 181 7.58 10.46 13.95
CA THR A 181 8.25 9.75 15.05
C THR A 181 9.36 10.59 15.67
N ASP A 182 9.58 10.39 16.97
CA ASP A 182 10.68 11.05 17.69
C ASP A 182 12.01 10.31 17.50
N ARG A 183 11.98 8.98 17.48
CA ARG A 183 13.15 8.12 17.34
C ARG A 183 13.38 7.72 15.90
N GLY A 184 12.48 6.98 15.31
CA GLY A 184 12.66 6.54 13.94
C GLY A 184 11.61 5.56 13.47
N VAL A 185 11.75 5.18 12.19
CA VAL A 185 10.88 4.25 11.49
C VAL A 185 11.71 3.06 11.01
N GLU A 186 11.29 1.86 11.37
CA GLU A 186 11.81 0.60 10.83
C GLU A 186 10.83 0.03 9.81
N VAL A 187 11.30 -0.26 8.60
CA VAL A 187 10.49 -0.77 7.48
C VAL A 187 11.08 -2.06 6.96
N ASN A 188 10.26 -3.09 6.88
CA ASN A 188 10.60 -4.37 6.25
C ASN A 188 9.55 -4.71 5.19
N THR A 189 9.94 -4.75 3.92
CA THR A 189 9.08 -5.15 2.81
C THR A 189 9.65 -6.35 2.09
N ASP A 190 8.78 -7.30 1.72
CA ASP A 190 9.17 -8.53 1.06
C ASP A 190 8.15 -8.98 0.00
N ASN A 191 8.60 -9.76 -0.97
CA ASN A 191 7.88 -10.27 -2.13
C ASN A 191 7.44 -9.13 -3.09
N ASN A 192 6.16 -8.79 -3.17
CA ASN A 192 5.63 -7.75 -4.06
C ASN A 192 4.94 -6.62 -3.27
N ALA A 193 5.39 -6.35 -2.04
CA ALA A 193 4.81 -5.30 -1.22
C ALA A 193 5.02 -3.92 -1.86
N ASN A 194 4.02 -3.04 -1.72
CA ASN A 194 4.08 -1.68 -2.24
C ASN A 194 3.82 -0.68 -1.11
N LEU A 195 4.82 0.14 -0.79
CA LEU A 195 4.75 1.11 0.30
C LEU A 195 4.98 2.53 -0.22
N LYS A 196 4.04 3.42 0.10
CA LYS A 196 4.24 4.86 0.07
C LYS A 196 4.31 5.38 1.50
N LEU A 197 5.43 5.97 1.88
CA LEU A 197 5.70 6.44 3.23
C LEU A 197 6.09 7.92 3.21
N THR A 198 5.33 8.75 3.91
CA THR A 198 5.80 10.07 4.35
C THR A 198 6.19 9.94 5.81
N PHE A 199 7.37 10.44 6.18
CA PHE A 199 7.86 10.24 7.54
C PHE A 199 8.63 11.42 8.09
N THR A 200 8.69 11.50 9.41
CA THR A 200 9.68 12.30 10.14
C THR A 200 10.25 11.44 11.26
N GLY A 201 11.54 11.60 11.55
CA GLY A 201 12.19 10.84 12.62
C GLY A 201 13.70 11.06 12.60
N ARG A 202 14.40 10.51 13.60
CA ARG A 202 15.87 10.58 13.63
C ARG A 202 16.53 9.57 12.71
N GLU A 203 15.87 8.45 12.48
CA GLU A 203 16.37 7.34 11.67
C GLU A 203 15.27 6.75 10.80
N LEU A 204 15.62 6.40 9.56
CA LEU A 204 14.86 5.46 8.74
C LEU A 204 15.74 4.23 8.49
N ALA A 205 15.36 3.09 9.06
CA ALA A 205 15.93 1.79 8.76
C ALA A 205 14.98 1.04 7.82
N LEU A 206 15.38 0.86 6.56
CA LEU A 206 14.55 0.27 5.53
C LEU A 206 15.23 -0.96 4.91
N THR A 207 14.55 -2.10 5.00
CA THR A 207 14.92 -3.33 4.30
C THR A 207 13.83 -3.67 3.28
N SER A 208 14.23 -3.83 2.02
CA SER A 208 13.31 -4.17 0.92
C SER A 208 13.86 -5.31 0.09
N ASP A 209 13.10 -6.40 -0.02
CA ASP A 209 13.50 -7.58 -0.77
C ASP A 209 12.38 -8.05 -1.73
N GLY A 210 12.68 -9.11 -2.49
CA GLY A 210 11.78 -9.66 -3.51
C GLY A 210 11.63 -8.72 -4.71
N SER A 211 10.40 -8.37 -5.05
CA SER A 211 10.04 -7.39 -6.08
C SER A 211 9.25 -6.22 -5.48
N SER A 212 9.55 -5.88 -4.24
CA SER A 212 8.87 -4.82 -3.51
C SER A 212 9.16 -3.43 -4.11
N VAL A 213 8.21 -2.53 -3.98
CA VAL A 213 8.34 -1.14 -4.41
C VAL A 213 8.12 -0.23 -3.20
N VAL A 214 9.11 0.59 -2.87
CA VAL A 214 9.03 1.53 -1.74
C VAL A 214 9.33 2.94 -2.21
N VAL A 215 8.45 3.87 -1.87
CA VAL A 215 8.67 5.31 -2.02
C VAL A 215 8.57 5.93 -0.64
N ALA A 216 9.68 6.49 -0.15
CA ALA A 216 9.75 7.14 1.15
C ALA A 216 10.18 8.61 1.00
N ASP A 217 9.49 9.50 1.69
CA ASP A 217 9.73 10.94 1.64
C ASP A 217 9.69 11.53 3.05
N GLY A 218 10.75 12.19 3.46
CA GLY A 218 10.81 12.88 4.75
C GLY A 218 12.21 13.13 5.26
N PRO A 219 12.37 14.14 6.13
CA PRO A 219 13.67 14.48 6.74
C PRO A 219 14.03 13.48 7.84
N THR A 220 15.32 13.15 7.92
CA THR A 220 15.87 12.32 8.99
C THR A 220 17.35 12.67 9.23
N ARG A 221 17.92 12.20 10.32
CA ARG A 221 19.36 12.36 10.58
C ARG A 221 20.16 11.23 9.93
N SER A 222 19.61 10.02 9.88
CA SER A 222 20.29 8.82 9.36
C SER A 222 19.36 7.99 8.49
N LEU A 223 19.90 7.52 7.36
CA LEU A 223 19.27 6.54 6.46
C LEU A 223 20.08 5.25 6.48
N ASN A 224 19.48 4.13 6.88
CA ASN A 224 20.03 2.79 6.82
C ASN A 224 19.19 1.96 5.83
N LEU A 225 19.72 1.73 4.63
CA LEU A 225 18.96 1.18 3.51
C LEU A 225 19.55 -0.16 3.07
N THR A 226 18.78 -1.21 3.13
CA THR A 226 19.12 -2.53 2.60
C THR A 226 18.15 -2.90 1.49
N THR A 227 18.66 -3.18 0.29
CA THR A 227 17.86 -3.57 -0.86
C THR A 227 18.35 -4.88 -1.45
N GLY A 228 17.42 -5.80 -1.74
CA GLY A 228 17.71 -7.12 -2.28
C GLY A 228 16.76 -7.53 -3.40
N GLY A 229 16.96 -8.72 -3.95
CA GLY A 229 16.12 -9.29 -5.00
C GLY A 229 16.07 -8.42 -6.26
N SER A 230 14.87 -8.02 -6.64
CA SER A 230 14.57 -7.07 -7.73
C SER A 230 13.79 -5.86 -7.20
N SER A 231 13.95 -5.53 -5.92
CA SER A 231 13.23 -4.44 -5.28
C SER A 231 13.59 -3.08 -5.88
N GLN A 232 12.64 -2.15 -5.82
CA GLN A 232 12.78 -0.79 -6.28
C GLN A 232 12.48 0.16 -5.13
N VAL A 233 13.48 0.91 -4.70
CA VAL A 233 13.37 1.82 -3.56
C VAL A 233 13.72 3.23 -4.01
N SER A 234 12.88 4.19 -3.67
CA SER A 234 13.13 5.62 -3.89
C SER A 234 12.99 6.35 -2.55
N VAL A 235 14.02 7.05 -2.14
CA VAL A 235 14.03 7.84 -0.89
C VAL A 235 14.38 9.29 -1.20
N THR A 236 13.49 10.19 -0.77
CA THR A 236 13.74 11.64 -0.79
C THR A 236 13.97 12.10 0.65
N SER A 237 15.18 12.57 0.96
CA SER A 237 15.50 13.00 2.32
C SER A 237 16.64 14.03 2.37
N ASN A 238 16.56 14.92 3.37
CA ASN A 238 17.70 15.68 3.83
C ASN A 238 18.21 15.01 5.11
N THR A 239 19.47 14.55 5.10
CA THR A 239 20.04 13.70 6.15
C THR A 239 21.50 14.04 6.40
N GLU A 240 22.08 13.57 7.49
CA GLU A 240 23.52 13.69 7.77
C GLU A 240 24.26 12.50 7.17
N LYS A 241 23.76 11.29 7.37
CA LYS A 241 24.42 10.04 7.00
C LYS A 241 23.53 9.10 6.22
N VAL A 242 24.10 8.44 5.22
CA VAL A 242 23.45 7.38 4.43
C VAL A 242 24.31 6.13 4.44
N GLU A 243 23.74 5.01 4.89
CA GLU A 243 24.34 3.67 4.77
C GLU A 243 23.50 2.84 3.81
N VAL A 244 24.12 2.28 2.78
CA VAL A 244 23.47 1.48 1.75
C VAL A 244 24.11 0.12 1.63
N ASN A 245 23.28 -0.94 1.71
CA ASN A 245 23.63 -2.29 1.31
C ASN A 245 22.70 -2.73 0.16
N ALA A 246 23.22 -2.76 -1.06
CA ALA A 246 22.44 -3.09 -2.25
C ALA A 246 22.91 -4.40 -2.88
N GLU A 247 21.98 -5.35 -3.04
CA GLU A 247 22.26 -6.68 -3.59
C GLU A 247 21.25 -7.08 -4.67
N GLY A 248 21.58 -8.14 -5.40
CA GLY A 248 20.70 -8.70 -6.42
C GLY A 248 20.62 -7.83 -7.66
N SER A 249 19.42 -7.65 -8.19
CA SER A 249 19.09 -6.72 -9.28
C SER A 249 18.29 -5.51 -8.75
N SER A 250 18.49 -5.17 -7.48
CA SER A 250 17.76 -4.09 -6.83
C SER A 250 18.15 -2.72 -7.38
N LYS A 251 17.21 -1.78 -7.32
CA LYS A 251 17.41 -0.39 -7.71
C LYS A 251 17.08 0.53 -6.55
N LEU A 252 18.04 1.38 -6.18
CA LEU A 252 17.85 2.41 -5.16
C LEU A 252 18.09 3.79 -5.79
N THR A 253 17.13 4.69 -5.62
CA THR A 253 17.26 6.10 -6.04
C THR A 253 17.20 6.98 -4.81
N LEU A 254 18.18 7.87 -4.65
CA LEU A 254 18.29 8.80 -3.53
C LEU A 254 18.22 10.25 -4.04
N THR A 255 17.39 11.05 -3.38
CA THR A 255 17.20 12.48 -3.70
C THR A 255 17.25 13.30 -2.42
N GLY A 256 17.71 14.55 -2.50
CA GLY A 256 17.79 15.46 -1.36
C GLY A 256 19.21 15.91 -1.09
N LYS A 257 19.68 15.84 0.17
CA LYS A 257 21.06 16.20 0.56
C LYS A 257 21.58 15.28 1.65
N ALA A 258 22.87 14.94 1.62
CA ALA A 258 23.55 14.28 2.72
C ALA A 258 25.00 14.77 2.88
N TYR A 259 25.60 14.54 4.04
CA TYR A 259 27.02 14.79 4.23
C TYR A 259 27.84 13.61 3.75
N GLU A 260 27.56 12.43 4.26
CA GLU A 260 28.33 11.23 3.97
C GLU A 260 27.44 10.08 3.49
N MET A 261 28.00 9.26 2.62
CA MET A 261 27.38 8.02 2.17
C MET A 261 28.41 6.89 2.18
N GLU A 262 28.07 5.80 2.89
CA GLU A 262 28.72 4.50 2.74
C GLU A 262 27.83 3.60 1.88
N VAL A 263 28.38 3.08 0.78
CA VAL A 263 27.62 2.18 -0.11
C VAL A 263 28.37 0.88 -0.34
N LYS A 264 27.70 -0.22 -0.06
CA LYS A 264 28.11 -1.58 -0.40
C LYS A 264 27.17 -2.11 -1.47
N GLY A 265 27.72 -2.34 -2.68
CA GLY A 265 26.98 -2.85 -3.81
C GLY A 265 27.51 -4.19 -4.27
N SER A 266 26.62 -5.15 -4.52
CA SER A 266 27.01 -6.45 -5.05
C SER A 266 26.03 -6.97 -6.08
N ARG A 267 26.51 -7.92 -6.90
CA ARG A 267 25.76 -8.50 -8.03
C ARG A 267 25.41 -7.42 -9.06
N SER A 268 24.18 -7.29 -9.49
CA SER A 268 23.77 -6.31 -10.51
C SER A 268 22.97 -5.14 -9.91
N SER A 269 23.22 -4.83 -8.63
CA SER A 269 22.52 -3.75 -7.94
C SER A 269 22.88 -2.38 -8.53
N VAL A 270 21.91 -1.48 -8.52
CA VAL A 270 22.06 -0.10 -9.03
C VAL A 270 21.67 0.89 -7.95
N VAL A 271 22.59 1.80 -7.63
CA VAL A 271 22.32 2.91 -6.69
C VAL A 271 22.53 4.24 -7.42
N ASP A 272 21.46 5.01 -7.55
CA ASP A 272 21.48 6.34 -8.13
C ASP A 272 21.28 7.39 -7.03
N ALA A 273 22.37 8.04 -6.64
CA ALA A 273 22.40 9.17 -5.71
C ALA A 273 22.86 10.47 -6.40
N PHE A 274 22.74 10.56 -7.72
CA PHE A 274 23.14 11.75 -8.46
C PHE A 274 22.39 13.01 -8.01
N ALA A 275 21.08 12.86 -7.69
CA ALA A 275 20.23 13.94 -7.21
C ALA A 275 20.31 14.17 -5.68
N MET A 276 21.33 13.59 -5.01
CA MET A 276 21.64 13.79 -3.60
C MET A 276 23.10 14.28 -3.48
N PRO A 277 23.38 15.60 -3.55
CA PRO A 277 24.70 16.14 -3.33
C PRO A 277 25.29 15.68 -2.00
N LEU A 278 26.53 15.17 -2.07
CA LEU A 278 27.31 14.59 -0.96
C LEU A 278 28.63 15.34 -0.76
N GLU A 279 29.15 15.33 0.43
CA GLU A 279 30.50 15.79 0.70
C GLU A 279 31.52 14.65 0.60
N GLU A 280 31.20 13.50 1.20
CA GLU A 280 32.09 12.33 1.21
C GLU A 280 31.33 11.05 0.82
N VAL A 281 32.00 10.17 0.08
CA VAL A 281 31.46 8.84 -0.31
C VAL A 281 32.54 7.78 -0.06
N GLU A 282 32.16 6.69 0.59
CA GLU A 282 32.88 5.43 0.62
C GLU A 282 32.12 4.36 -0.16
N ALA A 283 32.71 3.82 -1.22
CA ALA A 283 32.07 2.85 -2.11
C ALA A 283 32.85 1.54 -2.17
N ASN A 284 32.22 0.47 -1.72
CA ASN A 284 32.69 -0.91 -1.78
C ASN A 284 31.80 -1.71 -2.75
N LEU A 285 32.23 -1.84 -4.01
CA LEU A 285 31.42 -2.39 -5.08
C LEU A 285 32.00 -3.66 -5.68
N SER A 286 31.14 -4.63 -5.97
CA SER A 286 31.53 -5.91 -6.55
C SER A 286 30.49 -6.45 -7.55
N ASN A 287 30.95 -7.38 -8.41
CA ASN A 287 30.07 -8.22 -9.24
C ASN A 287 29.01 -7.42 -10.04
N SER A 288 29.49 -6.50 -10.91
CA SER A 288 28.66 -5.71 -11.83
C SER A 288 27.69 -4.72 -11.18
N SER A 289 27.86 -4.40 -9.91
CA SER A 289 27.07 -3.33 -9.28
C SER A 289 27.46 -1.95 -9.83
N SER A 290 26.53 -1.03 -9.86
CA SER A 290 26.71 0.31 -10.38
C SER A 290 26.22 1.37 -9.42
N VAL A 291 27.04 2.40 -9.18
CA VAL A 291 26.69 3.54 -8.33
C VAL A 291 26.95 4.83 -9.06
N THR A 292 26.01 5.77 -8.98
CA THR A 292 26.17 7.14 -9.50
C THR A 292 26.02 8.14 -8.36
N VAL A 293 26.95 9.08 -8.22
CA VAL A 293 26.99 10.05 -7.12
C VAL A 293 27.38 11.45 -7.58
N SER A 294 26.95 12.46 -6.82
CA SER A 294 27.43 13.83 -6.91
C SER A 294 28.20 14.18 -5.63
N VAL A 295 29.53 14.42 -5.72
CA VAL A 295 30.39 14.52 -4.55
C VAL A 295 31.32 15.72 -4.65
N SER A 296 31.48 16.46 -3.56
CA SER A 296 32.26 17.70 -3.54
C SER A 296 33.66 17.57 -2.90
N LYS A 297 33.87 16.70 -1.91
CA LYS A 297 35.13 16.65 -1.14
C LYS A 297 35.93 15.39 -1.35
N LYS A 298 35.41 14.20 -1.06
CA LYS A 298 36.19 12.97 -1.03
C LYS A 298 35.41 11.75 -1.52
N VAL A 299 36.11 10.90 -2.27
CA VAL A 299 35.61 9.58 -2.69
C VAL A 299 36.65 8.52 -2.36
N SER A 300 36.28 7.55 -1.50
CA SER A 300 37.07 6.36 -1.22
C SER A 300 36.46 5.18 -1.98
N VAL A 301 37.29 4.42 -2.72
CA VAL A 301 36.75 3.35 -3.58
C VAL A 301 37.49 2.04 -3.46
N ASN A 302 36.73 0.96 -3.38
CA ASN A 302 37.14 -0.42 -3.58
C ASN A 302 36.20 -1.07 -4.60
N LEU A 303 36.64 -1.22 -5.86
CA LEU A 303 35.84 -1.65 -6.99
C LEU A 303 36.39 -2.94 -7.57
N VAL A 304 35.59 -4.00 -7.63
CA VAL A 304 36.01 -5.29 -8.17
C VAL A 304 34.93 -5.95 -9.02
N GLY A 305 35.33 -6.81 -9.94
CA GLY A 305 34.41 -7.72 -10.63
C GLY A 305 33.41 -7.06 -11.59
N GLY A 306 33.83 -6.08 -12.37
CA GLY A 306 32.98 -5.42 -13.35
C GLY A 306 32.07 -4.34 -12.77
N SER A 307 32.30 -3.93 -11.52
CA SER A 307 31.53 -2.86 -10.90
C SER A 307 31.89 -1.47 -11.46
N SER A 308 30.99 -0.51 -11.29
CA SER A 308 31.18 0.85 -11.81
C SER A 308 30.78 1.91 -10.80
N LEU A 309 31.61 2.93 -10.65
CA LEU A 309 31.26 4.17 -9.95
C LEU A 309 31.36 5.34 -10.93
N TYR A 310 30.24 6.03 -11.12
CA TYR A 310 30.17 7.29 -11.88
C TYR A 310 30.01 8.46 -10.92
N TYR A 311 30.79 9.52 -11.12
CA TYR A 311 30.76 10.66 -10.21
C TYR A 311 30.62 11.99 -10.96
N SER A 312 30.06 12.97 -10.28
CA SER A 312 30.06 14.39 -10.65
C SER A 312 30.69 15.19 -9.53
N GLY A 313 31.33 16.31 -9.89
CA GLY A 313 32.08 17.16 -8.96
C GLY A 313 33.58 17.01 -9.14
N SER A 314 34.37 17.55 -8.19
CA SER A 314 35.84 17.53 -8.20
C SER A 314 36.37 17.02 -6.86
N PRO A 315 36.01 15.80 -6.43
CA PRO A 315 36.49 15.27 -5.16
C PRO A 315 37.93 14.82 -5.19
N GLU A 316 38.55 14.73 -4.01
CA GLU A 316 39.80 13.99 -3.83
C GLU A 316 39.49 12.47 -3.83
N PHE A 317 40.36 11.69 -4.49
CA PHE A 317 40.21 10.23 -4.56
C PHE A 317 41.16 9.50 -3.65
N LYS A 318 40.64 8.60 -2.81
CA LYS A 318 41.39 7.54 -2.14
C LYS A 318 41.05 6.21 -2.81
N ILE A 319 41.94 5.73 -3.65
CA ILE A 319 41.74 4.46 -4.37
C ILE A 319 42.41 3.34 -3.56
N GLU A 320 41.57 2.46 -2.97
CA GLU A 320 42.07 1.27 -2.27
C GLU A 320 42.31 0.13 -3.26
N LYS A 321 41.36 -0.07 -4.17
CA LYS A 321 41.46 -1.13 -5.18
C LYS A 321 40.52 -0.85 -6.37
N ILE A 322 41.01 -1.09 -7.58
CA ILE A 322 40.18 -1.16 -8.79
C ILE A 322 40.68 -2.34 -9.63
N VAL A 323 39.83 -3.37 -9.79
CA VAL A 323 40.13 -4.58 -10.56
C VAL A 323 39.01 -4.93 -11.51
N LYS A 324 39.25 -4.85 -12.80
CA LYS A 324 38.26 -5.09 -13.87
C LYS A 324 36.97 -4.29 -13.66
N SER A 325 37.09 -3.04 -13.24
CA SER A 325 35.98 -2.18 -12.82
C SER A 325 36.23 -0.74 -13.29
N THR A 326 35.20 0.08 -13.26
CA THR A 326 35.20 1.44 -13.84
C THR A 326 35.04 2.50 -12.74
N LEU A 327 35.92 3.51 -12.76
CA LEU A 327 35.76 4.78 -12.05
C LEU A 327 35.81 5.89 -13.10
N ALA A 328 34.70 6.60 -13.35
CA ALA A 328 34.65 7.61 -14.42
C ALA A 328 33.73 8.79 -14.05
N PRO A 329 33.95 9.97 -14.60
CA PRO A 329 32.99 11.06 -14.54
C PRO A 329 31.66 10.67 -15.16
N TYR A 330 30.57 11.18 -14.59
CA TYR A 330 29.22 10.96 -15.10
C TYR A 330 29.03 11.62 -16.46
N GLY A 331 28.46 10.92 -17.42
CA GLY A 331 28.21 11.43 -18.78
C GLY A 331 29.38 11.30 -19.77
N THR A 332 30.52 10.74 -19.36
CA THR A 332 31.57 10.33 -20.33
C THR A 332 31.16 8.98 -20.93
N LYS A 333 30.94 8.98 -22.26
CA LYS A 333 30.74 7.76 -23.08
C LYS A 333 32.09 7.18 -23.46
#